data_623c930ed8051e2d8515dd5a3dadfb70
#
_entry.id   623c930ed8051e2d8515dd5a3dadfb70
#
_cell.length_a   1.000
_cell.length_b   1.000
_cell.length_c   1.000
_cell.angle_alpha   90.00
_cell.angle_beta   90.00
_cell.angle_gamma   90.00
#
_symmetry.space_group_name_H-M   'P 1'
#
loop_
_entity.id
_entity.type
_entity.pdbx_description
1 polymer ?
#
loop_
_entity_poly.entity_id
_entity_poly.type
_entity_poly.pdbx_seq_one_letter_code
_entity_poly.pdbx_strand_id
1 'polypeptide(L)'
;LLAVEASKKPLNECRTLVQGGGAIGLLCALILSKIQGNTNLTISDPNQKRLNACSKYVDAKTVSPDHKDIKESSFDLVFDTVGLEVSRQQAISVVKPGGIIVHIGLTQPAGSFNFRKATLQEVTFIGTYCYTNKEFGETIDILTDNKLGKIEWIEYRNLKDGWGAFKEIHDGTCSAPKIVLLP
;
A
#
# COMPACT_ATOMS: atom_id res chain seq x y z
N LEU A 1 -1.97 12.41 -2.50
CA LEU A 1 -1.57 13.82 -2.61
C LEU A 1 -0.10 14.02 -2.21
N LEU A 2 0.32 13.74 -0.97
CA LEU A 2 1.71 13.99 -0.51
C LEU A 2 2.81 13.39 -1.41
N ALA A 3 2.60 12.18 -1.94
CA ALA A 3 3.53 11.56 -2.88
C ALA A 3 3.60 12.33 -4.22
N VAL A 4 2.48 12.87 -4.69
CA VAL A 4 2.42 13.69 -5.91
C VAL A 4 3.20 14.99 -5.71
N GLU A 5 3.00 15.64 -4.57
CA GLU A 5 3.67 16.91 -4.24
C GLU A 5 5.18 16.75 -4.04
N ALA A 6 5.60 15.61 -3.44
CA ALA A 6 7.02 15.34 -3.19
C ALA A 6 7.77 14.81 -4.41
N SER A 7 7.07 14.24 -5.39
CA SER A 7 7.70 13.61 -6.55
C SER A 7 8.27 14.63 -7.52
N LYS A 8 9.54 14.44 -7.91
CA LYS A 8 10.23 15.24 -8.92
C LYS A 8 9.82 14.87 -10.36
N LYS A 9 9.05 13.81 -10.54
CA LYS A 9 8.55 13.33 -11.82
C LYS A 9 7.10 12.82 -11.68
N PRO A 10 6.33 12.72 -12.78
CA PRO A 10 4.97 12.19 -12.75
C PRO A 10 4.93 10.78 -12.15
N LEU A 11 3.90 10.47 -11.36
CA LEU A 11 3.81 9.16 -10.68
C LEU A 11 3.63 8.00 -11.66
N ASN A 12 3.05 8.23 -12.84
CA ASN A 12 2.94 7.21 -13.90
C ASN A 12 4.29 6.77 -14.48
N GLU A 13 5.34 7.58 -14.31
CA GLU A 13 6.70 7.24 -14.73
C GLU A 13 7.52 6.57 -13.62
N CYS A 14 6.99 6.53 -12.39
CA CYS A 14 7.66 5.95 -11.24
C CYS A 14 7.57 4.44 -11.23
N ARG A 15 8.69 3.75 -11.03
CA ARG A 15 8.65 2.36 -10.60
C ARG A 15 8.25 2.33 -9.12
N THR A 16 7.08 1.78 -8.84
CA THR A 16 6.44 1.90 -7.53
C THR A 16 6.27 0.54 -6.86
N LEU A 17 6.59 0.47 -5.57
CA LEU A 17 6.31 -0.66 -4.71
C LEU A 17 5.25 -0.27 -3.68
N VAL A 18 4.20 -1.08 -3.54
CA VAL A 18 3.26 -1.05 -2.42
C VAL A 18 3.49 -2.28 -1.57
N GLN A 19 3.92 -2.08 -0.33
CA GLN A 19 4.09 -3.14 0.66
C GLN A 19 2.78 -3.34 1.42
N GLY A 20 2.25 -4.57 1.40
CA GLY A 20 0.97 -4.95 1.96
C GLY A 20 -0.16 -5.03 0.93
N GLY A 21 -0.81 -6.20 0.81
CA GLY A 21 -1.98 -6.47 -0.04
C GLY A 21 -3.32 -6.37 0.73
N GLY A 22 -3.35 -5.67 1.86
CA GLY A 22 -4.57 -5.38 2.62
C GLY A 22 -5.38 -4.23 2.01
N ALA A 23 -6.42 -3.77 2.74
CA ALA A 23 -7.32 -2.71 2.27
C ALA A 23 -6.57 -1.43 1.88
N ILE A 24 -5.64 -0.97 2.70
CA ILE A 24 -4.88 0.27 2.44
C ILE A 24 -3.97 0.10 1.24
N GLY A 25 -3.23 -1.02 1.16
CA GLY A 25 -2.34 -1.26 0.02
C GLY A 25 -3.09 -1.39 -1.30
N LEU A 26 -4.22 -2.11 -1.31
CA LEU A 26 -5.05 -2.22 -2.50
C LEU A 26 -5.62 -0.87 -2.94
N LEU A 27 -6.09 -0.04 -1.99
CA LEU A 27 -6.58 1.32 -2.31
C LEU A 27 -5.46 2.21 -2.86
N CYS A 28 -4.26 2.19 -2.26
CA CYS A 28 -3.10 2.89 -2.80
C CYS A 28 -2.78 2.44 -4.24
N ALA A 29 -2.76 1.13 -4.48
CA ALA A 29 -2.50 0.56 -5.80
C ALA A 29 -3.57 0.94 -6.84
N LEU A 30 -4.85 0.94 -6.45
CA LEU A 30 -5.96 1.38 -7.31
C LEU A 30 -5.85 2.86 -7.67
N ILE A 31 -5.55 3.72 -6.71
CA ILE A 31 -5.35 5.16 -6.97
C ILE A 31 -4.14 5.37 -7.89
N LEU A 32 -3.03 4.71 -7.62
CA LEU A 32 -1.82 4.81 -8.44
C LEU A 32 -2.08 4.34 -9.88
N SER A 33 -2.74 3.20 -10.06
CA SER A 33 -3.04 2.65 -11.38
C SER A 33 -4.11 3.45 -12.12
N LYS A 34 -5.28 3.65 -11.49
CA LYS A 34 -6.47 4.15 -12.20
C LYS A 34 -6.56 5.69 -12.25
N ILE A 35 -6.02 6.39 -11.26
CA ILE A 35 -6.08 7.85 -11.20
C ILE A 35 -4.76 8.48 -11.64
N GLN A 36 -3.62 7.92 -11.21
CA GLN A 36 -2.31 8.43 -11.55
C GLN A 36 -1.72 7.81 -12.83
N GLY A 37 -2.37 6.78 -13.39
CA GLY A 37 -1.93 6.12 -14.62
C GLY A 37 -0.62 5.33 -14.49
N ASN A 38 -0.25 4.91 -13.28
CA ASN A 38 1.00 4.16 -13.06
C ASN A 38 0.87 2.72 -13.56
N THR A 39 1.67 2.34 -14.53
CA THR A 39 1.73 0.99 -15.12
C THR A 39 2.94 0.18 -14.65
N ASN A 40 3.85 0.79 -13.87
CA ASN A 40 5.05 0.12 -13.34
C ASN A 40 4.91 -0.12 -11.83
N LEU A 41 3.81 -0.79 -11.47
CA LEU A 41 3.37 -1.00 -10.10
C LEU A 41 3.63 -2.44 -9.65
N THR A 42 4.20 -2.58 -8.46
CA THR A 42 4.38 -3.86 -7.79
C THR A 42 3.69 -3.82 -6.43
N ILE A 43 2.95 -4.87 -6.08
CA ILE A 43 2.39 -5.09 -4.74
C ILE A 43 3.11 -6.28 -4.12
N SER A 44 3.57 -6.15 -2.88
CA SER A 44 4.18 -7.24 -2.14
C SER A 44 3.43 -7.57 -0.86
N ASP A 45 3.16 -8.86 -0.64
CA ASP A 45 2.54 -9.37 0.60
C ASP A 45 3.03 -10.82 0.84
N PRO A 46 3.29 -11.25 2.09
CA PRO A 46 3.62 -12.64 2.36
C PRO A 46 2.42 -13.59 2.16
N ASN A 47 1.19 -13.06 2.15
CA ASN A 47 -0.02 -13.85 1.98
C ASN A 47 -0.42 -13.93 0.50
N GLN A 48 -0.17 -15.11 -0.11
CA GLN A 48 -0.51 -15.37 -1.51
C GLN A 48 -2.00 -15.19 -1.82
N LYS A 49 -2.90 -15.45 -0.86
CA LYS A 49 -4.34 -15.26 -1.05
C LYS A 49 -4.68 -13.77 -1.24
N ARG A 50 -4.01 -12.87 -0.48
CA ARG A 50 -4.16 -11.41 -0.65
C ARG A 50 -3.59 -10.95 -1.98
N LEU A 51 -2.44 -11.47 -2.39
CA LEU A 51 -1.85 -11.16 -3.70
C LEU A 51 -2.79 -11.56 -4.84
N ASN A 52 -3.37 -12.77 -4.76
CA ASN A 52 -4.36 -13.24 -5.73
C ASN A 52 -5.65 -12.41 -5.73
N ALA A 53 -6.05 -11.87 -4.58
CA ALA A 53 -7.17 -10.94 -4.50
C ALA A 53 -6.82 -9.60 -5.18
N CYS A 54 -5.66 -9.01 -4.88
CA CYS A 54 -5.21 -7.76 -5.48
C CYS A 54 -5.14 -7.83 -7.01
N SER A 55 -4.58 -8.92 -7.56
CA SER A 55 -4.41 -9.08 -9.02
C SER A 55 -5.72 -9.11 -9.81
N LYS A 56 -6.87 -9.32 -9.15
CA LYS A 56 -8.20 -9.27 -9.79
C LYS A 56 -8.69 -7.84 -10.04
N TYR A 57 -8.20 -6.87 -9.27
CA TYR A 57 -8.76 -5.51 -9.23
C TYR A 57 -7.80 -4.45 -9.76
N VAL A 58 -6.51 -4.73 -9.74
CA VAL A 58 -5.49 -3.79 -10.19
C VAL A 58 -4.48 -4.47 -11.11
N ASP A 59 -4.15 -3.78 -12.21
CA ASP A 59 -3.07 -4.20 -13.11
C ASP A 59 -1.73 -3.83 -12.46
N ALA A 60 -1.21 -4.78 -11.69
CA ALA A 60 0.05 -4.65 -10.97
C ALA A 60 0.74 -6.01 -10.85
N LYS A 61 2.04 -6.01 -10.81
CA LYS A 61 2.82 -7.21 -10.48
C LYS A 61 2.62 -7.54 -9.00
N THR A 62 2.20 -8.76 -8.68
CA THR A 62 2.01 -9.23 -7.30
C THR A 62 3.07 -10.27 -6.95
N VAL A 63 3.82 -10.05 -5.86
CA VAL A 63 4.96 -10.90 -5.49
C VAL A 63 5.11 -11.03 -3.97
N SER A 64 5.80 -12.08 -3.51
CA SER A 64 6.26 -12.16 -2.11
C SER A 64 7.33 -11.10 -1.80
N PRO A 65 7.52 -10.71 -0.52
CA PRO A 65 8.49 -9.67 -0.15
C PRO A 65 9.95 -10.03 -0.46
N ASP A 66 10.27 -11.31 -0.56
CA ASP A 66 11.60 -11.85 -0.89
C ASP A 66 11.81 -12.12 -2.39
N HIS A 67 10.84 -11.74 -3.22
CA HIS A 67 10.93 -11.99 -4.65
C HIS A 67 12.12 -11.26 -5.31
N LYS A 68 12.80 -11.93 -6.24
CA LYS A 68 14.01 -11.45 -6.94
C LYS A 68 13.88 -10.08 -7.62
N ASP A 69 12.68 -9.62 -7.91
CA ASP A 69 12.43 -8.32 -8.53
C ASP A 69 12.34 -7.17 -7.53
N ILE A 70 12.23 -7.49 -6.23
CA ILE A 70 12.36 -6.51 -5.14
C ILE A 70 13.85 -6.38 -4.83
N LYS A 71 14.52 -5.53 -5.60
CA LYS A 71 15.97 -5.33 -5.52
C LYS A 71 16.30 -4.05 -4.78
N GLU A 72 17.50 -4.02 -4.21
CA GLU A 72 18.05 -2.83 -3.59
C GLU A 72 18.07 -1.65 -4.60
N SER A 73 17.73 -0.46 -4.10
CA SER A 73 17.78 0.80 -4.86
C SER A 73 17.12 0.73 -6.24
N SER A 74 15.95 0.09 -6.33
CA SER A 74 15.28 -0.17 -7.61
C SER A 74 13.92 0.50 -7.79
N PHE A 75 13.33 1.05 -6.73
CA PHE A 75 12.02 1.71 -6.77
C PHE A 75 12.15 3.22 -6.57
N ASP A 76 11.45 4.00 -7.37
CA ASP A 76 11.38 5.45 -7.24
C ASP A 76 10.47 5.86 -6.08
N LEU A 77 9.44 5.05 -5.83
CA LEU A 77 8.40 5.32 -4.84
C LEU A 77 8.04 4.02 -4.11
N VAL A 78 7.99 4.06 -2.78
CA VAL A 78 7.62 2.94 -1.92
C VAL A 78 6.52 3.38 -0.96
N PHE A 79 5.39 2.67 -0.97
CA PHE A 79 4.32 2.82 0.02
C PHE A 79 4.43 1.69 1.04
N ASP A 80 4.78 2.02 2.28
CA ASP A 80 4.71 1.07 3.40
C ASP A 80 3.32 1.17 4.04
N THR A 81 2.42 0.28 3.65
CA THR A 81 1.06 0.19 4.21
C THR A 81 0.95 -0.86 5.32
N VAL A 82 2.08 -1.44 5.73
CA VAL A 82 2.19 -2.46 6.78
C VAL A 82 2.65 -1.84 8.10
N GLY A 83 3.76 -1.13 8.10
CA GLY A 83 4.31 -0.48 9.29
C GLY A 83 4.94 -1.45 10.28
N LEU A 84 5.51 -2.55 9.81
CA LEU A 84 6.40 -3.43 10.57
C LEU A 84 7.85 -2.95 10.46
N GLU A 85 8.70 -3.33 11.40
CA GLU A 85 10.14 -3.05 11.28
C GLU A 85 10.71 -3.63 10.00
N VAL A 86 10.35 -4.87 9.66
CA VAL A 86 10.82 -5.54 8.44
C VAL A 86 10.38 -4.81 7.17
N SER A 87 9.16 -4.26 7.12
CA SER A 87 8.70 -3.49 5.95
C SER A 87 9.43 -2.16 5.84
N ARG A 88 9.67 -1.46 6.95
CA ARG A 88 10.47 -0.22 6.99
C ARG A 88 11.92 -0.44 6.54
N GLN A 89 12.55 -1.52 7.01
CA GLN A 89 13.91 -1.90 6.59
C GLN A 89 13.97 -2.24 5.10
N GLN A 90 12.98 -2.97 4.60
CA GLN A 90 12.91 -3.24 3.17
C GLN A 90 12.66 -1.95 2.37
N ALA A 91 11.75 -1.07 2.81
CA ALA A 91 11.47 0.18 2.12
C ALA A 91 12.74 1.00 1.89
N ILE A 92 13.52 1.23 2.97
CA ILE A 92 14.79 1.98 2.84
C ILE A 92 15.86 1.22 2.03
N SER A 93 15.82 -0.11 2.01
CA SER A 93 16.74 -0.91 1.19
C SER A 93 16.45 -0.75 -0.29
N VAL A 94 15.17 -0.81 -0.70
CA VAL A 94 14.76 -0.91 -2.11
C VAL A 94 14.52 0.43 -2.79
N VAL A 95 14.32 1.51 -2.02
CA VAL A 95 14.16 2.84 -2.59
C VAL A 95 15.46 3.33 -3.23
N LYS A 96 15.33 3.98 -4.39
CA LYS A 96 16.47 4.61 -5.11
C LYS A 96 16.99 5.84 -4.38
N PRO A 97 18.25 6.25 -4.64
CA PRO A 97 18.70 7.60 -4.29
C PRO A 97 17.73 8.68 -4.81
N GLY A 98 17.41 9.66 -3.96
CA GLY A 98 16.41 10.69 -4.26
C GLY A 98 14.96 10.20 -4.34
N GLY A 99 14.70 8.93 -4.03
CA GLY A 99 13.36 8.35 -4.06
C GLY A 99 12.54 8.69 -2.82
N ILE A 100 11.29 8.23 -2.80
CA ILE A 100 10.30 8.60 -1.79
C ILE A 100 9.76 7.36 -1.09
N ILE A 101 9.67 7.40 0.23
CA ILE A 101 8.95 6.43 1.07
C ILE A 101 7.75 7.13 1.68
N VAL A 102 6.55 6.62 1.42
CA VAL A 102 5.30 7.03 2.07
C VAL A 102 4.93 5.97 3.11
N HIS A 103 5.03 6.32 4.38
CA HIS A 103 4.78 5.43 5.50
C HIS A 103 3.36 5.67 6.04
N ILE A 104 2.51 4.64 5.96
CA ILE A 104 1.09 4.69 6.32
C ILE A 104 0.77 3.67 7.43
N GLY A 105 1.40 2.50 7.37
CA GLY A 105 1.13 1.38 8.27
C GLY A 105 1.58 1.66 9.71
N LEU A 106 0.80 1.20 10.69
CA LEU A 106 1.01 1.46 12.12
C LEU A 106 1.08 0.18 12.97
N THR A 107 1.45 -0.96 12.37
CA THR A 107 1.42 -2.27 13.06
C THR A 107 2.40 -2.35 14.22
N GLN A 108 3.60 -1.78 14.09
CA GLN A 108 4.60 -1.72 15.16
C GLN A 108 4.94 -0.27 15.54
N PRO A 109 4.88 0.09 16.85
CA PRO A 109 5.13 1.46 17.29
C PRO A 109 6.60 1.89 17.21
N ALA A 110 7.53 0.93 17.20
CA ALA A 110 8.96 1.16 17.17
C ALA A 110 9.67 0.18 16.23
N GLY A 111 10.94 0.39 15.99
CA GLY A 111 11.80 -0.45 15.16
C GLY A 111 12.92 0.36 14.55
N SER A 112 13.92 -0.33 14.00
CA SER A 112 15.07 0.31 13.38
C SER A 112 14.74 0.82 11.97
N PHE A 113 15.44 1.89 11.58
CA PHE A 113 15.43 2.46 10.24
C PHE A 113 16.84 2.93 9.88
N ASN A 114 17.30 2.67 8.68
CA ASN A 114 18.65 3.06 8.26
C ASN A 114 18.71 4.56 7.89
N PHE A 115 18.71 5.43 8.91
CA PHE A 115 18.81 6.88 8.71
C PHE A 115 20.10 7.30 7.99
N ARG A 116 21.23 6.57 8.19
CA ARG A 116 22.45 6.86 7.47
C ARG A 116 22.27 6.68 5.97
N LYS A 117 21.63 5.59 5.51
CA LYS A 117 21.29 5.37 4.09
C LYS A 117 20.32 6.45 3.59
N ALA A 118 19.29 6.76 4.37
CA ALA A 118 18.34 7.81 4.02
C ALA A 118 19.02 9.16 3.77
N THR A 119 19.95 9.55 4.65
CA THR A 119 20.72 10.81 4.52
C THR A 119 21.66 10.78 3.32
N LEU A 120 22.46 9.70 3.17
CA LEU A 120 23.46 9.61 2.10
C LEU A 120 22.83 9.52 0.70
N GLN A 121 21.61 9.02 0.61
CA GLN A 121 20.88 8.86 -0.65
C GLN A 121 19.77 9.90 -0.85
N GLU A 122 19.67 10.92 0.02
CA GLU A 122 18.66 11.99 -0.05
C GLU A 122 17.23 11.45 -0.19
N VAL A 123 16.90 10.39 0.56
CA VAL A 123 15.58 9.77 0.53
C VAL A 123 14.56 10.67 1.24
N THR A 124 13.45 10.94 0.58
CA THR A 124 12.31 11.63 1.20
C THR A 124 11.44 10.60 1.94
N PHE A 125 11.29 10.78 3.27
CA PHE A 125 10.39 9.98 4.08
C PHE A 125 9.18 10.80 4.52
N ILE A 126 7.97 10.32 4.21
CA ILE A 126 6.71 11.00 4.50
C ILE A 126 5.85 10.10 5.38
N GLY A 127 5.62 10.52 6.62
CA GLY A 127 4.59 9.94 7.48
C GLY A 127 3.21 10.46 7.05
N THR A 128 2.23 9.57 6.92
CA THR A 128 0.87 9.91 6.49
C THR A 128 -0.13 9.37 7.49
N TYR A 129 -0.99 10.26 7.99
CA TYR A 129 -2.03 9.92 8.95
C TYR A 129 -3.33 10.67 8.67
N CYS A 130 -4.45 9.93 8.64
CA CYS A 130 -5.79 10.47 8.41
C CYS A 130 -5.93 11.28 7.09
N TYR A 131 -6.79 12.26 7.09
CA TYR A 131 -7.18 13.07 5.93
C TYR A 131 -7.72 14.44 6.38
N THR A 132 -7.67 15.39 5.50
CA THR A 132 -8.35 16.69 5.64
C THR A 132 -9.81 16.59 5.17
N ASN A 133 -10.65 17.55 5.54
CA ASN A 133 -12.04 17.61 5.05
C ASN A 133 -12.09 17.69 3.50
N LYS A 134 -11.13 18.33 2.88
CA LYS A 134 -11.01 18.40 1.42
C LYS A 134 -10.75 17.02 0.82
N GLU A 135 -9.77 16.30 1.34
CA GLU A 135 -9.42 14.94 0.87
C GLU A 135 -10.58 13.95 1.09
N PHE A 136 -11.35 14.13 2.17
CA PHE A 136 -12.56 13.32 2.40
C PHE A 136 -13.61 13.57 1.31
N GLY A 137 -13.88 14.83 0.97
CA GLY A 137 -14.79 15.19 -0.13
C GLY A 137 -14.33 14.61 -1.46
N GLU A 138 -13.06 14.81 -1.82
CA GLU A 138 -12.47 14.26 -3.05
C GLU A 138 -12.57 12.71 -3.08
N THR A 139 -12.43 12.04 -1.94
CA THR A 139 -12.57 10.58 -1.85
C THR A 139 -14.01 10.15 -2.13
N ILE A 140 -15.01 10.87 -1.60
CA ILE A 140 -16.43 10.61 -1.89
C ILE A 140 -16.68 10.75 -3.40
N ASP A 141 -16.20 11.81 -4.03
CA ASP A 141 -16.36 12.03 -5.47
C ASP A 141 -15.72 10.89 -6.28
N ILE A 142 -14.51 10.48 -5.93
CA ILE A 142 -13.81 9.35 -6.57
C ILE A 142 -14.62 8.05 -6.48
N LEU A 143 -15.22 7.78 -5.32
CA LEU A 143 -16.02 6.58 -5.10
C LEU A 143 -17.37 6.65 -5.82
N THR A 144 -18.05 7.79 -5.75
CA THR A 144 -19.36 8.04 -6.40
C THR A 144 -19.25 7.96 -7.92
N ASP A 145 -18.19 8.52 -8.48
CA ASP A 145 -17.88 8.47 -9.91
C ASP A 145 -17.34 7.11 -10.37
N ASN A 146 -17.22 6.14 -9.46
CA ASN A 146 -16.67 4.81 -9.73
C ASN A 146 -15.27 4.81 -10.36
N LYS A 147 -14.45 5.84 -10.06
CA LYS A 147 -13.11 6.02 -10.64
C LYS A 147 -12.12 4.91 -10.26
N LEU A 148 -12.35 4.23 -9.14
CA LEU A 148 -11.56 3.06 -8.72
C LEU A 148 -12.08 1.74 -9.30
N GLY A 149 -13.21 1.77 -10.03
CA GLY A 149 -13.92 0.59 -10.49
C GLY A 149 -14.75 -0.05 -9.38
N LYS A 150 -15.28 -1.24 -9.65
CA LYS A 150 -16.15 -1.94 -8.70
C LYS A 150 -15.41 -2.33 -7.43
N ILE A 151 -16.03 -2.04 -6.28
CA ILE A 151 -15.49 -2.36 -4.95
C ILE A 151 -16.02 -3.74 -4.50
N GLU A 152 -15.81 -4.76 -5.32
CA GLU A 152 -16.26 -6.14 -5.06
C GLU A 152 -15.26 -6.93 -4.18
N TRP A 153 -14.18 -6.30 -3.74
CA TRP A 153 -13.17 -6.87 -2.84
C TRP A 153 -13.52 -6.76 -1.36
N ILE A 154 -14.66 -6.14 -1.03
CA ILE A 154 -15.20 -6.09 0.33
C ILE A 154 -16.03 -7.34 0.58
N GLU A 155 -15.72 -8.06 1.66
CA GLU A 155 -16.52 -9.15 2.17
C GLU A 155 -17.49 -8.65 3.24
N TYR A 156 -18.76 -9.03 3.15
CA TYR A 156 -19.77 -8.67 4.15
C TYR A 156 -20.09 -9.89 5.00
N ARG A 157 -20.10 -9.70 6.33
CA ARG A 157 -20.45 -10.74 7.32
C ARG A 157 -21.45 -10.19 8.33
N ASN A 158 -22.21 -11.08 8.99
CA ASN A 158 -23.04 -10.67 10.12
C ASN A 158 -22.19 -10.21 11.31
N LEU A 159 -22.69 -9.26 12.10
CA LEU A 159 -22.01 -8.75 13.29
C LEU A 159 -21.62 -9.87 14.27
N LYS A 160 -22.51 -10.89 14.44
CA LYS A 160 -22.25 -12.06 15.30
C LYS A 160 -20.99 -12.85 14.91
N ASP A 161 -20.57 -12.79 13.66
CA ASP A 161 -19.39 -13.51 13.13
C ASP A 161 -18.11 -12.67 13.26
N GLY A 162 -18.20 -11.48 13.88
CA GLY A 162 -17.11 -10.51 14.00
C GLY A 162 -15.87 -11.06 14.67
N TRP A 163 -16.02 -11.83 15.76
CA TRP A 163 -14.89 -12.45 16.44
C TRP A 163 -14.11 -13.41 15.52
N GLY A 164 -14.83 -14.24 14.76
CA GLY A 164 -14.22 -15.12 13.77
C GLY A 164 -13.48 -14.35 12.69
N ALA A 165 -14.06 -13.25 12.20
CA ALA A 165 -13.44 -12.37 11.21
C ALA A 165 -12.13 -11.75 11.72
N PHE A 166 -12.10 -11.25 12.96
CA PHE A 166 -10.89 -10.72 13.58
C PHE A 166 -9.81 -11.78 13.71
N LYS A 167 -10.17 -12.99 14.14
CA LYS A 167 -9.24 -14.10 14.26
C LYS A 167 -8.63 -14.48 12.91
N GLU A 168 -9.45 -14.62 11.86
CA GLU A 168 -8.96 -14.92 10.51
C GLU A 168 -8.01 -13.86 9.97
N ILE A 169 -8.28 -12.58 10.24
CA ILE A 169 -7.38 -11.48 9.86
C ILE A 169 -6.07 -11.57 10.63
N HIS A 170 -6.14 -11.81 11.95
CA HIS A 170 -4.97 -11.93 12.82
C HIS A 170 -4.08 -13.11 12.41
N ASP A 171 -4.69 -14.27 12.17
CA ASP A 171 -4.00 -15.51 11.78
C ASP A 171 -3.53 -15.49 10.30
N GLY A 172 -3.83 -14.43 9.55
CA GLY A 172 -3.47 -14.30 8.13
C GLY A 172 -4.20 -15.28 7.21
N THR A 173 -5.28 -15.90 7.67
CA THR A 173 -6.07 -16.88 6.87
C THR A 173 -7.13 -16.20 5.99
N CYS A 174 -7.52 -14.97 6.30
CA CYS A 174 -8.45 -14.17 5.50
C CYS A 174 -7.81 -13.74 4.17
N SER A 175 -8.53 -13.97 3.07
CA SER A 175 -8.15 -13.53 1.73
C SER A 175 -8.73 -12.16 1.37
N ALA A 176 -9.84 -11.78 1.96
CA ALA A 176 -10.50 -10.49 1.68
C ALA A 176 -9.64 -9.32 2.18
N PRO A 177 -9.38 -8.31 1.35
CA PRO A 177 -8.67 -7.10 1.79
C PRO A 177 -9.42 -6.33 2.89
N LYS A 178 -10.75 -6.42 2.92
CA LYS A 178 -11.62 -5.75 3.89
C LYS A 178 -12.84 -6.60 4.20
N ILE A 179 -13.17 -6.71 5.49
CA ILE A 179 -14.45 -7.25 5.96
C ILE A 179 -15.27 -6.10 6.55
N VAL A 180 -16.55 -6.05 6.19
CA VAL A 180 -17.56 -5.15 6.77
C VAL A 180 -18.57 -6.00 7.50
N LEU A 181 -18.81 -5.68 8.77
CA LEU A 181 -19.80 -6.36 9.61
C LEU A 181 -21.13 -5.65 9.50
N LEU A 182 -22.17 -6.39 9.20
CA LEU A 182 -23.56 -5.90 9.13
C LEU A 182 -24.31 -6.28 10.40
N PRO A 183 -25.15 -5.40 10.95
CA PRO A 183 -25.98 -5.65 12.13
C PRO A 183 -26.92 -6.83 11.95
#